data_2eab0a1fdac7a67589e5453d392d83c9
#
_entry.id   2eab0a1fdac7a67589e5453d392d83c9
#
_cell.length_a   1.000
_cell.length_b   1.000
_cell.length_c   1.000
_cell.angle_alpha   90.00
_cell.angle_beta   90.00
_cell.angle_gamma   90.00
#
_symmetry.space_group_name_H-M   'P 1'
#
loop_
_entity.id
_entity.type
_entity.pdbx_description
1 polymer ?
#
loop_
_entity_poly.entity_id
_entity_poly.type
_entity_poly.pdbx_seq_one_letter_code
_entity_poly.pdbx_strand_id
1 'polypeptide(L)'
;SIFFSLLFFIGSVQSGYAQETDTDKTSFTPPFDFPITFSGNFGEIRANHFHGGLDFKTGGTIGKPVRALADGYISRIRVTHGSGYVLDVAYDNGYSTINRHLSAFVGDVARRVEDLQYEKESWEVEITPEPDEYPVKAGQIIALSGNTGYSFGPHLHLDMIETATDEYIDPLPFFMDKVKDKTAPRAEGIMLFPQPGKGVVEGKQTRRAFPAHPTKPIIAWGLIGAGIRAYDYMDGVQNKYGVKAVILEVDGEEVFR
;
A
#
# COMPACT_ATOMS: atom_id res chain seq x y z
N SER A 1 -1.68 -28.33 35.83
CA SER A 1 -1.20 -28.20 34.45
C SER A 1 -2.29 -27.51 33.66
N ILE A 2 -2.09 -26.23 33.35
CA ILE A 2 -3.01 -25.50 32.48
C ILE A 2 -2.52 -25.72 31.07
N PHE A 3 -3.29 -26.43 30.26
CA PHE A 3 -3.02 -26.60 28.83
C PHE A 3 -3.59 -25.38 28.10
N PHE A 4 -2.75 -24.49 27.64
CA PHE A 4 -3.15 -23.47 26.67
C PHE A 4 -3.13 -24.12 25.28
N SER A 5 -4.29 -24.17 24.64
CA SER A 5 -4.37 -24.52 23.21
C SER A 5 -4.22 -23.25 22.40
N LEU A 6 -3.05 -23.01 21.82
CA LEU A 6 -2.81 -21.94 20.88
C LEU A 6 -3.34 -22.38 19.51
N LEU A 7 -4.58 -22.03 19.21
CA LEU A 7 -5.15 -22.24 17.87
C LEU A 7 -4.87 -21.02 17.02
N PHE A 8 -3.95 -21.15 16.07
CA PHE A 8 -3.85 -20.19 14.97
C PHE A 8 -4.94 -20.51 13.96
N PHE A 9 -6.03 -19.77 14.00
CA PHE A 9 -7.00 -19.78 12.91
C PHE A 9 -6.45 -18.88 11.80
N ILE A 10 -5.91 -19.49 10.75
CA ILE A 10 -5.83 -18.81 9.46
C ILE A 10 -7.22 -19.01 8.85
N GLY A 11 -8.12 -18.11 9.22
CA GLY A 11 -9.42 -18.04 8.58
C GLY A 11 -9.20 -17.82 7.10
N SER A 12 -9.85 -18.67 6.29
CA SER A 12 -10.10 -18.32 4.90
C SER A 12 -10.63 -16.90 4.89
N VAL A 13 -10.00 -16.02 4.13
CA VAL A 13 -10.51 -14.67 3.88
C VAL A 13 -11.86 -14.84 3.19
N GLN A 14 -12.93 -15.01 3.98
CA GLN A 14 -14.21 -14.52 3.55
C GLN A 14 -14.03 -13.02 3.48
N SER A 15 -14.35 -12.45 2.33
CA SER A 15 -14.42 -11.04 2.04
C SER A 15 -15.32 -10.30 3.04
N GLY A 16 -14.80 -10.10 4.23
CA GLY A 16 -15.38 -9.28 5.28
C GLY A 16 -14.60 -7.97 5.35
N TYR A 17 -14.56 -7.23 4.25
CA TYR A 17 -14.23 -5.82 4.26
C TYR A 17 -15.41 -5.06 4.83
N ALA A 18 -15.57 -5.11 6.13
CA ALA A 18 -16.46 -4.20 6.82
C ALA A 18 -15.63 -3.21 7.65
N GLN A 19 -14.85 -2.36 6.97
CA GLN A 19 -14.95 -0.95 7.29
C GLN A 19 -16.03 -0.45 6.33
N GLU A 20 -17.18 -0.06 6.85
CA GLU A 20 -18.14 0.80 6.19
C GLU A 20 -17.48 2.16 5.96
N THR A 21 -16.52 2.20 5.03
CA THR A 21 -16.26 3.43 4.31
C THR A 21 -17.45 3.54 3.36
N ASP A 22 -18.08 4.70 3.27
CA ASP A 22 -19.16 5.03 2.34
C ASP A 22 -18.63 4.98 0.88
N THR A 23 -17.84 3.94 0.57
CA THR A 23 -17.28 3.63 -0.76
C THR A 23 -18.35 3.19 -1.73
N ASP A 24 -19.57 2.96 -1.26
CA ASP A 24 -20.70 2.50 -2.08
C ASP A 24 -21.15 3.53 -3.13
N LYS A 25 -20.59 4.75 -3.11
CA LYS A 25 -21.01 5.82 -4.04
C LYS A 25 -19.88 6.46 -4.85
N THR A 26 -18.61 6.21 -4.53
CA THR A 26 -17.51 6.88 -5.22
C THR A 26 -16.87 5.95 -6.24
N SER A 27 -17.21 6.15 -7.52
CA SER A 27 -16.57 5.44 -8.63
C SER A 27 -15.33 6.20 -9.09
N PHE A 28 -14.17 5.52 -9.09
CA PHE A 28 -12.95 6.04 -9.66
C PHE A 28 -12.59 5.35 -10.97
N THR A 29 -12.11 6.15 -11.93
CA THR A 29 -11.45 5.64 -13.12
C THR A 29 -10.08 5.08 -12.73
N PRO A 30 -9.66 3.89 -13.21
CA PRO A 30 -8.33 3.40 -12.90
C PRO A 30 -7.23 4.31 -13.49
N PRO A 31 -6.05 4.38 -12.83
CA PRO A 31 -4.95 5.22 -13.31
C PRO A 31 -4.35 4.74 -14.65
N PHE A 32 -4.65 3.52 -15.06
CA PHE A 32 -4.20 2.90 -16.30
C PHE A 32 -5.35 2.23 -17.04
N ASP A 33 -5.20 2.06 -18.38
CA ASP A 33 -6.13 1.38 -19.27
C ASP A 33 -5.80 -0.10 -19.52
N PHE A 34 -4.86 -0.66 -18.77
CA PHE A 34 -4.49 -2.07 -18.79
C PHE A 34 -4.78 -2.74 -17.44
N PRO A 35 -4.78 -4.09 -17.37
CA PRO A 35 -5.07 -4.81 -16.13
C PRO A 35 -4.17 -4.39 -14.97
N ILE A 36 -4.79 -4.02 -13.84
CA ILE A 36 -4.11 -3.54 -12.65
C ILE A 36 -3.42 -4.71 -11.94
N THR A 37 -2.14 -4.53 -11.65
CA THR A 37 -1.36 -5.37 -10.74
C THR A 37 -0.45 -4.49 -9.91
N PHE A 38 -0.06 -4.97 -8.72
CA PHE A 38 0.72 -4.19 -7.76
C PHE A 38 2.14 -4.73 -7.58
N SER A 39 3.03 -3.89 -7.06
CA SER A 39 4.34 -4.27 -6.52
C SER A 39 4.46 -3.99 -5.03
N GLY A 40 3.54 -3.23 -4.45
CA GLY A 40 3.40 -2.94 -3.03
C GLY A 40 1.99 -2.52 -2.69
N ASN A 41 1.51 -2.90 -1.49
CA ASN A 41 0.19 -2.54 -0.99
C ASN A 41 0.26 -1.51 0.15
N PHE A 42 -0.88 -0.88 0.45
CA PHE A 42 -1.02 0.08 1.55
C PHE A 42 -0.71 -0.57 2.90
N GLY A 43 -0.05 0.17 3.79
CA GLY A 43 0.28 -0.29 5.13
C GLY A 43 1.45 -1.27 5.22
N GLU A 44 2.10 -1.66 4.11
CA GLU A 44 3.30 -2.50 4.16
C GLU A 44 4.40 -1.87 5.02
N ILE A 45 5.04 -2.69 5.84
CA ILE A 45 6.21 -2.27 6.63
C ILE A 45 7.40 -2.06 5.69
N ARG A 46 7.90 -0.85 5.65
CA ARG A 46 9.15 -0.46 5.00
C ARG A 46 10.25 -0.26 6.06
N ALA A 47 11.46 0.03 5.65
CA ALA A 47 12.60 0.11 6.58
C ALA A 47 12.43 1.16 7.71
N ASN A 48 11.69 2.26 7.45
CA ASN A 48 11.54 3.40 8.36
C ASN A 48 10.13 4.01 8.39
N HIS A 49 9.17 3.46 7.64
CA HIS A 49 7.79 3.96 7.59
C HIS A 49 6.85 2.84 7.14
N PHE A 50 5.55 3.09 7.20
CA PHE A 50 4.54 2.29 6.53
C PHE A 50 4.31 2.83 5.12
N HIS A 51 4.03 1.95 4.16
CA HIS A 51 3.73 2.34 2.78
C HIS A 51 2.39 3.07 2.71
N GLY A 52 2.41 4.33 2.24
CA GLY A 52 1.24 5.23 2.30
C GLY A 52 0.23 5.04 1.18
N GLY A 53 0.51 4.22 0.17
CA GLY A 53 -0.33 4.08 -1.01
C GLY A 53 -0.25 2.70 -1.66
N LEU A 54 -0.56 2.66 -2.96
CA LEU A 54 -0.40 1.48 -3.82
C LEU A 54 0.70 1.71 -4.86
N ASP A 55 1.54 0.70 -5.06
CA ASP A 55 2.53 0.69 -6.13
C ASP A 55 1.98 -0.08 -7.35
N PHE A 56 1.46 0.64 -8.34
CA PHE A 56 0.92 0.07 -9.58
C PHE A 56 2.05 -0.34 -10.53
N LYS A 57 2.06 -1.60 -10.95
CA LYS A 57 3.06 -2.10 -11.91
C LYS A 57 2.83 -1.52 -13.31
N THR A 58 3.93 -1.19 -13.98
CA THR A 58 3.93 -0.67 -15.36
C THR A 58 4.63 -1.61 -16.34
N GLY A 59 4.72 -2.91 -15.98
CA GLY A 59 5.40 -3.90 -16.79
C GLY A 59 6.92 -3.71 -16.89
N GLY A 60 7.54 -3.07 -15.89
CA GLY A 60 8.97 -2.77 -15.86
C GLY A 60 9.39 -1.66 -16.83
N THR A 61 8.45 -0.86 -17.34
CA THR A 61 8.71 0.23 -18.29
C THR A 61 8.22 1.57 -17.75
N ILE A 62 8.89 2.64 -18.14
CA ILE A 62 8.45 4.02 -17.90
C ILE A 62 7.57 4.51 -19.06
N GLY A 63 6.93 5.68 -18.87
CA GLY A 63 6.19 6.37 -19.94
C GLY A 63 4.76 5.86 -20.15
N LYS A 64 4.20 5.06 -19.25
CA LYS A 64 2.79 4.67 -19.34
C LYS A 64 1.91 5.87 -18.98
N PRO A 65 0.87 6.18 -19.78
CA PRO A 65 -0.05 7.27 -19.47
C PRO A 65 -0.75 7.06 -18.13
N VAL A 66 -0.60 8.01 -17.22
CA VAL A 66 -1.29 8.07 -15.91
C VAL A 66 -2.53 8.94 -16.08
N ARG A 67 -3.68 8.45 -15.63
CA ARG A 67 -4.98 9.11 -15.77
C ARG A 67 -5.50 9.65 -14.45
N ALA A 68 -6.19 10.78 -14.50
CA ALA A 68 -6.96 11.29 -13.36
C ALA A 68 -8.09 10.31 -13.00
N LEU A 69 -8.27 10.07 -11.70
CA LEU A 69 -9.23 9.07 -11.21
C LEU A 69 -10.67 9.57 -11.26
N ALA A 70 -10.87 10.90 -11.15
CA ALA A 70 -12.17 11.57 -11.19
C ALA A 70 -12.00 13.00 -11.73
N ASP A 71 -13.10 13.75 -11.85
CA ASP A 71 -13.09 15.17 -12.12
C ASP A 71 -12.50 15.94 -10.93
N GLY A 72 -11.75 17.01 -11.21
CA GLY A 72 -11.09 17.82 -10.20
C GLY A 72 -10.03 18.74 -10.82
N TYR A 73 -8.93 18.99 -10.09
CA TYR A 73 -7.85 19.85 -10.54
C TYR A 73 -6.50 19.42 -9.96
N ILE A 74 -5.41 19.84 -10.62
CA ILE A 74 -4.05 19.63 -10.12
C ILE A 74 -3.80 20.63 -9.01
N SER A 75 -3.63 20.13 -7.78
CA SER A 75 -3.49 20.98 -6.58
C SER A 75 -2.04 21.28 -6.20
N ARG A 76 -1.09 20.43 -6.65
CA ARG A 76 0.33 20.64 -6.37
C ARG A 76 1.21 19.90 -7.36
N ILE A 77 2.29 20.51 -7.78
CA ILE A 77 3.27 19.96 -8.72
C ILE A 77 4.64 20.06 -8.07
N ARG A 78 5.39 18.97 -8.01
CA ARG A 78 6.72 18.95 -7.39
C ARG A 78 7.72 18.16 -8.22
N VAL A 79 8.95 18.63 -8.23
CA VAL A 79 10.11 17.86 -8.67
C VAL A 79 11.13 17.87 -7.53
N THR A 80 11.43 16.70 -6.98
CA THR A 80 12.29 16.56 -5.80
C THR A 80 13.25 15.37 -5.95
N HIS A 81 14.39 15.41 -5.27
CA HIS A 81 15.32 14.27 -5.29
C HIS A 81 14.72 13.00 -4.68
N GLY A 82 13.92 13.13 -3.62
CA GLY A 82 13.36 11.99 -2.90
C GLY A 82 12.23 11.28 -3.64
N SER A 83 11.21 12.04 -4.05
CA SER A 83 10.00 11.49 -4.68
C SER A 83 10.00 11.58 -6.21
N GLY A 84 10.99 12.24 -6.81
CA GLY A 84 11.06 12.48 -8.25
C GLY A 84 10.03 13.49 -8.72
N TYR A 85 9.41 13.24 -9.86
CA TYR A 85 8.28 14.01 -10.37
C TYR A 85 7.02 13.58 -9.65
N VAL A 86 6.32 14.53 -9.05
CA VAL A 86 5.14 14.29 -8.20
C VAL A 86 4.00 15.19 -8.63
N LEU A 87 2.80 14.64 -8.75
CA LEU A 87 1.59 15.36 -9.11
C LEU A 87 0.49 15.05 -8.10
N ASP A 88 0.03 16.08 -7.40
CA ASP A 88 -1.10 15.98 -6.49
C ASP A 88 -2.36 16.46 -7.20
N VAL A 89 -3.43 15.70 -7.08
CA VAL A 89 -4.73 15.99 -7.72
C VAL A 89 -5.81 15.97 -6.66
N ALA A 90 -6.55 17.07 -6.54
CA ALA A 90 -7.74 17.15 -5.71
C ALA A 90 -8.98 16.88 -6.56
N TYR A 91 -9.87 16.02 -6.08
CA TYR A 91 -11.08 15.63 -6.80
C TYR A 91 -12.34 16.22 -6.17
N ASP A 92 -13.35 16.47 -6.99
CA ASP A 92 -14.63 17.06 -6.59
C ASP A 92 -15.44 16.15 -5.63
N ASN A 93 -15.04 14.89 -5.50
CA ASN A 93 -15.70 13.87 -4.68
C ASN A 93 -15.14 13.76 -3.23
N GLY A 94 -14.30 14.68 -2.80
CA GLY A 94 -13.77 14.74 -1.44
C GLY A 94 -12.50 13.92 -1.20
N TYR A 95 -11.83 13.45 -2.25
CA TYR A 95 -10.56 12.76 -2.17
C TYR A 95 -9.47 13.51 -2.93
N SER A 96 -8.23 13.20 -2.62
CA SER A 96 -7.06 13.63 -3.39
C SER A 96 -6.08 12.49 -3.59
N THR A 97 -5.23 12.60 -4.60
CA THR A 97 -4.14 11.64 -4.83
C THR A 97 -2.79 12.33 -4.94
N ILE A 98 -1.74 11.65 -4.49
CA ILE A 98 -0.36 12.01 -4.74
C ILE A 98 0.24 10.93 -5.64
N ASN A 99 0.58 11.32 -6.87
CA ASN A 99 1.16 10.44 -7.88
C ASN A 99 2.67 10.67 -7.92
N ARG A 100 3.48 9.66 -7.58
CA ARG A 100 4.94 9.79 -7.43
C ARG A 100 5.71 8.96 -8.45
N HIS A 101 7.02 9.24 -8.50
CA HIS A 101 7.99 8.56 -9.36
C HIS A 101 7.70 8.71 -10.85
N LEU A 102 6.96 9.74 -11.25
CA LEU A 102 6.61 10.02 -12.63
C LEU A 102 7.85 10.28 -13.48
N SER A 103 7.79 10.06 -14.79
CA SER A 103 8.86 10.37 -15.73
C SER A 103 8.67 11.72 -16.41
N ALA A 104 7.42 12.18 -16.54
CA ALA A 104 7.10 13.47 -17.14
C ALA A 104 5.70 13.93 -16.73
N PHE A 105 5.51 15.21 -16.68
CA PHE A 105 4.19 15.87 -16.74
C PHE A 105 3.78 16.03 -18.21
N VAL A 106 2.52 16.40 -18.45
CA VAL A 106 1.99 16.60 -19.82
C VAL A 106 1.40 18.01 -19.99
N GLY A 107 1.29 18.45 -21.24
CA GLY A 107 0.63 19.71 -21.60
C GLY A 107 1.23 20.94 -20.96
N ASP A 108 0.35 21.81 -20.44
CA ASP A 108 0.75 23.11 -19.86
C ASP A 108 1.52 22.93 -18.55
N VAL A 109 1.23 21.91 -17.78
CA VAL A 109 1.97 21.56 -16.57
C VAL A 109 3.44 21.31 -16.87
N ALA A 110 3.74 20.53 -17.93
CA ALA A 110 5.10 20.23 -18.32
C ALA A 110 5.88 21.52 -18.68
N ARG A 111 5.26 22.39 -19.48
CA ARG A 111 5.87 23.69 -19.86
C ARG A 111 6.11 24.57 -18.64
N ARG A 112 5.12 24.70 -17.77
CA ARG A 112 5.23 25.54 -16.56
C ARG A 112 6.35 25.09 -15.63
N VAL A 113 6.52 23.76 -15.48
CA VAL A 113 7.62 23.20 -14.67
C VAL A 113 8.97 23.50 -15.31
N GLU A 114 9.11 23.29 -16.62
CA GLU A 114 10.35 23.57 -17.37
C GLU A 114 10.72 25.04 -17.27
N ASP A 115 9.78 25.95 -17.53
CA ASP A 115 10.00 27.41 -17.41
C ASP A 115 10.49 27.81 -16.01
N LEU A 116 9.87 27.24 -14.96
CA LEU A 116 10.25 27.54 -13.59
C LEU A 116 11.63 26.96 -13.22
N GLN A 117 11.99 25.78 -13.76
CA GLN A 117 13.32 25.19 -13.55
C GLN A 117 14.41 26.07 -14.17
N TYR A 118 14.18 26.62 -15.37
CA TYR A 118 15.10 27.57 -16.01
C TYR A 118 15.14 28.92 -15.27
N GLU A 119 13.98 29.44 -14.87
CA GLU A 119 13.90 30.70 -14.10
C GLU A 119 14.68 30.63 -12.78
N LYS A 120 14.55 29.51 -12.07
CA LYS A 120 15.19 29.28 -10.77
C LYS A 120 16.61 28.70 -10.87
N GLU A 121 17.06 28.36 -12.06
CA GLU A 121 18.29 27.59 -12.27
C GLU A 121 18.38 26.36 -11.35
N SER A 122 17.23 25.69 -11.14
CA SER A 122 17.08 24.57 -10.19
C SER A 122 16.29 23.44 -10.81
N TRP A 123 16.78 22.21 -10.64
CA TRP A 123 16.01 21.03 -11.00
C TRP A 123 14.80 20.82 -10.05
N GLU A 124 14.97 21.14 -8.75
CA GLU A 124 13.89 21.02 -7.79
C GLU A 124 13.00 22.26 -7.84
N VAL A 125 11.71 22.01 -8.05
CA VAL A 125 10.68 23.06 -8.08
C VAL A 125 9.41 22.57 -7.41
N GLU A 126 8.64 23.53 -6.92
CA GLU A 126 7.32 23.32 -6.37
C GLU A 126 6.39 24.44 -6.85
N ILE A 127 5.19 24.03 -7.29
CA ILE A 127 4.12 24.92 -7.74
C ILE A 127 2.83 24.47 -7.04
N THR A 128 2.11 25.44 -6.47
CA THR A 128 0.75 25.25 -5.96
C THR A 128 -0.17 26.09 -6.84
N PRO A 129 -0.81 25.48 -7.84
CA PRO A 129 -1.74 26.19 -8.73
C PRO A 129 -3.02 26.62 -8.02
N GLU A 130 -3.70 27.60 -8.59
CA GLU A 130 -5.08 27.90 -8.19
C GLU A 130 -6.02 26.78 -8.67
N PRO A 131 -7.14 26.52 -7.97
CA PRO A 131 -8.05 25.41 -8.29
C PRO A 131 -8.59 25.38 -9.72
N ASP A 132 -8.69 26.52 -10.40
CA ASP A 132 -9.18 26.66 -11.77
C ASP A 132 -8.08 26.70 -12.84
N GLU A 133 -6.79 26.66 -12.43
CA GLU A 133 -5.65 26.79 -13.35
C GLU A 133 -5.42 25.53 -14.19
N TYR A 134 -5.51 24.34 -13.58
CA TYR A 134 -5.32 23.04 -14.25
C TYR A 134 -6.45 22.08 -13.94
N PRO A 135 -7.67 22.30 -14.46
CA PRO A 135 -8.77 21.38 -14.29
C PRO A 135 -8.50 20.05 -15.01
N VAL A 136 -8.96 18.94 -14.43
CA VAL A 136 -8.84 17.61 -15.01
C VAL A 136 -10.20 16.91 -15.05
N LYS A 137 -10.36 16.00 -16.02
CA LYS A 137 -11.52 15.12 -16.13
C LYS A 137 -11.14 13.67 -15.85
N ALA A 138 -12.08 12.90 -15.34
CA ALA A 138 -11.92 11.46 -15.14
C ALA A 138 -11.38 10.80 -16.42
N GLY A 139 -10.31 10.01 -16.28
CA GLY A 139 -9.66 9.34 -17.40
C GLY A 139 -8.73 10.22 -18.26
N GLN A 140 -8.64 11.52 -18.01
CA GLN A 140 -7.69 12.41 -18.69
C GLN A 140 -6.26 12.01 -18.35
N ILE A 141 -5.38 11.97 -19.35
CA ILE A 141 -3.94 11.75 -19.13
C ILE A 141 -3.35 12.99 -18.46
N ILE A 142 -2.74 12.82 -17.29
CA ILE A 142 -2.19 13.90 -16.47
C ILE A 142 -0.66 13.84 -16.34
N ALA A 143 -0.08 12.65 -16.54
CA ALA A 143 1.36 12.43 -16.43
C ALA A 143 1.78 11.12 -17.12
N LEU A 144 3.07 10.84 -17.11
CA LEU A 144 3.66 9.56 -17.54
C LEU A 144 4.33 8.86 -16.36
N SER A 145 4.08 7.57 -16.18
CA SER A 145 4.70 6.76 -15.14
C SER A 145 6.22 6.67 -15.32
N GLY A 146 6.95 6.50 -14.23
CA GLY A 146 8.40 6.57 -14.29
C GLY A 146 9.11 5.71 -13.27
N ASN A 147 10.32 6.16 -12.92
CA ASN A 147 11.21 5.57 -11.94
C ASN A 147 12.11 6.65 -11.31
N THR A 148 11.59 7.88 -11.17
CA THR A 148 12.35 9.01 -10.63
C THR A 148 12.30 9.04 -9.10
N GLY A 149 13.28 9.70 -8.46
CA GLY A 149 13.41 9.70 -7.00
C GLY A 149 13.90 8.37 -6.43
N TYR A 150 13.57 8.09 -5.17
CA TYR A 150 13.92 6.83 -4.51
C TYR A 150 12.96 5.72 -4.93
N SER A 151 13.25 5.11 -6.07
CA SER A 151 12.47 4.01 -6.65
C SER A 151 13.39 2.90 -7.13
N PHE A 152 13.02 1.64 -6.88
CA PHE A 152 13.81 0.46 -7.26
C PHE A 152 13.45 -0.11 -8.64
N GLY A 153 12.45 0.43 -9.30
CA GLY A 153 12.01 0.00 -10.63
C GLY A 153 10.78 0.74 -11.11
N PRO A 154 10.48 0.73 -12.42
CA PRO A 154 9.34 1.45 -12.99
C PRO A 154 8.00 1.03 -12.38
N HIS A 155 7.29 1.99 -11.78
CA HIS A 155 5.94 1.85 -11.23
C HIS A 155 5.28 3.22 -11.07
N LEU A 156 3.99 3.25 -10.75
CA LEU A 156 3.31 4.42 -10.22
C LEU A 156 3.03 4.18 -8.74
N HIS A 157 3.59 5.01 -7.86
CA HIS A 157 3.14 5.08 -6.48
C HIS A 157 2.00 6.08 -6.39
N LEU A 158 0.86 5.64 -5.86
CA LEU A 158 -0.34 6.44 -5.69
C LEU A 158 -0.79 6.39 -4.24
N ASP A 159 -0.65 7.52 -3.54
CA ASP A 159 -1.32 7.74 -2.25
C ASP A 159 -2.73 8.25 -2.50
N MET A 160 -3.68 7.89 -1.63
CA MET A 160 -5.01 8.46 -1.58
C MET A 160 -5.26 9.09 -0.22
N ILE A 161 -5.85 10.28 -0.23
CA ILE A 161 -6.11 11.08 0.97
C ILE A 161 -7.58 11.46 0.98
N GLU A 162 -8.24 11.29 2.10
CA GLU A 162 -9.56 11.85 2.35
C GLU A 162 -9.40 13.33 2.69
N THR A 163 -9.96 14.21 1.85
CA THR A 163 -9.73 15.66 1.96
C THR A 163 -10.31 16.26 3.26
N ALA A 164 -11.38 15.66 3.81
CA ALA A 164 -12.03 16.17 5.01
C ALA A 164 -11.20 15.95 6.29
N THR A 165 -10.43 14.86 6.35
CA THR A 165 -9.64 14.45 7.51
C THR A 165 -8.14 14.65 7.33
N ASP A 166 -7.68 14.85 6.09
CA ASP A 166 -6.27 14.85 5.67
C ASP A 166 -5.56 13.51 5.99
N GLU A 167 -6.33 12.42 6.07
CA GLU A 167 -5.82 11.09 6.38
C GLU A 167 -5.49 10.30 5.11
N TYR A 168 -4.35 9.60 5.14
CA TYR A 168 -4.00 8.60 4.13
C TYR A 168 -4.88 7.37 4.31
N ILE A 169 -5.55 6.97 3.25
CA ILE A 169 -6.45 5.82 3.24
C ILE A 169 -5.99 4.76 2.25
N ASP A 170 -6.40 3.50 2.49
CA ASP A 170 -6.11 2.39 1.58
C ASP A 170 -6.83 2.61 0.24
N PRO A 171 -6.11 2.79 -0.89
CA PRO A 171 -6.75 2.99 -2.18
C PRO A 171 -7.37 1.71 -2.75
N LEU A 172 -6.97 0.52 -2.29
CA LEU A 172 -7.36 -0.76 -2.88
C LEU A 172 -8.88 -0.98 -2.96
N PRO A 173 -9.69 -0.64 -1.93
CA PRO A 173 -11.14 -0.81 -1.99
C PRO A 173 -11.81 -0.14 -3.20
N PHE A 174 -11.27 0.98 -3.67
CA PHE A 174 -11.81 1.72 -4.82
C PHE A 174 -11.52 1.07 -6.19
N PHE A 175 -10.63 0.06 -6.21
CA PHE A 175 -10.22 -0.63 -7.43
C PHE A 175 -10.55 -2.12 -7.42
N MET A 176 -11.24 -2.63 -6.39
CA MET A 176 -11.51 -4.06 -6.24
C MET A 176 -12.25 -4.69 -7.41
N ASP A 177 -13.11 -3.93 -8.09
CA ASP A 177 -13.84 -4.38 -9.29
C ASP A 177 -12.93 -4.48 -10.53
N LYS A 178 -11.76 -3.85 -10.51
CA LYS A 178 -10.74 -3.85 -11.58
C LYS A 178 -9.60 -4.82 -11.31
N VAL A 179 -9.46 -5.27 -10.06
CA VAL A 179 -8.40 -6.20 -9.64
C VAL A 179 -8.89 -7.64 -9.76
N LYS A 180 -8.11 -8.47 -10.44
CA LYS A 180 -8.38 -9.91 -10.53
C LYS A 180 -7.42 -10.63 -9.60
N ASP A 181 -7.93 -11.03 -8.45
CA ASP A 181 -7.16 -11.79 -7.48
C ASP A 181 -8.07 -12.78 -6.72
N LYS A 182 -7.61 -14.01 -6.62
CA LYS A 182 -8.24 -15.12 -5.88
C LYS A 182 -7.24 -15.85 -5.01
N THR A 183 -6.00 -15.40 -4.99
CA THR A 183 -4.92 -16.05 -4.24
C THR A 183 -4.99 -15.62 -2.79
N ALA A 184 -5.30 -16.56 -1.90
CA ALA A 184 -5.33 -16.30 -0.47
C ALA A 184 -3.92 -16.09 0.11
N PRO A 185 -3.78 -15.28 1.18
CA PRO A 185 -2.52 -15.13 1.91
C PRO A 185 -2.05 -16.48 2.49
N ARG A 186 -0.72 -16.61 2.68
CA ARG A 186 -0.09 -17.85 3.18
C ARG A 186 0.78 -17.54 4.38
N ALA A 187 0.56 -18.30 5.46
CA ALA A 187 1.52 -18.35 6.56
C ALA A 187 2.64 -19.33 6.21
N GLU A 188 3.87 -18.90 6.34
CA GLU A 188 5.07 -19.70 6.08
C GLU A 188 5.62 -20.34 7.37
N GLY A 189 5.33 -19.75 8.55
CA GLY A 189 5.78 -20.26 9.82
C GLY A 189 5.43 -19.36 10.99
N ILE A 190 5.58 -19.90 12.18
CA ILE A 190 5.43 -19.18 13.44
C ILE A 190 6.74 -19.22 14.23
N MET A 191 6.96 -18.22 15.05
CA MET A 191 8.11 -18.17 15.97
C MET A 191 7.63 -17.77 17.35
N LEU A 192 8.04 -18.54 18.36
CA LEU A 192 7.78 -18.23 19.74
C LEU A 192 9.05 -17.68 20.40
N PHE A 193 8.87 -16.62 21.18
CA PHE A 193 9.92 -15.85 21.84
C PHE A 193 9.73 -15.93 23.35
N PRO A 194 10.34 -16.91 24.05
CA PRO A 194 10.29 -16.92 25.50
C PRO A 194 11.03 -15.69 26.05
N GLN A 195 10.42 -14.99 27.02
CA GLN A 195 11.08 -13.90 27.73
C GLN A 195 12.21 -14.51 28.60
N PRO A 196 13.44 -13.98 28.54
CA PRO A 196 14.57 -14.49 29.32
C PRO A 196 14.22 -14.58 30.82
N GLY A 197 14.49 -15.73 31.45
CA GLY A 197 14.19 -16.00 32.86
C GLY A 197 12.70 -16.14 33.23
N LYS A 198 11.77 -15.93 32.29
CA LYS A 198 10.32 -15.92 32.59
C LYS A 198 9.48 -16.78 31.64
N GLY A 199 10.09 -17.34 30.59
CA GLY A 199 9.38 -18.15 29.60
C GLY A 199 10.22 -19.30 29.09
N VAL A 200 9.57 -20.37 28.66
CA VAL A 200 10.20 -21.58 28.09
C VAL A 200 9.33 -22.11 26.95
N VAL A 201 9.96 -22.50 25.84
CA VAL A 201 9.34 -23.15 24.68
C VAL A 201 10.08 -24.46 24.40
N GLU A 202 9.39 -25.59 24.42
CA GLU A 202 9.97 -26.93 24.24
C GLU A 202 11.19 -27.16 25.15
N GLY A 203 11.07 -26.79 26.42
CA GLY A 203 12.12 -26.93 27.43
C GLY A 203 13.31 -25.95 27.31
N LYS A 204 13.26 -24.94 26.42
CA LYS A 204 14.35 -23.98 26.19
C LYS A 204 13.91 -22.54 26.37
N GLN A 205 14.82 -21.70 26.84
CA GLN A 205 14.63 -20.25 26.99
C GLN A 205 15.06 -19.44 25.76
N THR A 206 15.22 -20.07 24.61
CA THR A 206 15.59 -19.43 23.34
C THR A 206 14.42 -19.48 22.35
N ARG A 207 14.35 -18.46 21.47
CA ARG A 207 13.34 -18.43 20.40
C ARG A 207 13.35 -19.71 19.57
N ARG A 208 12.18 -20.16 19.15
CA ARG A 208 12.00 -21.35 18.32
C ARG A 208 11.01 -21.11 17.20
N ALA A 209 11.41 -21.55 16.01
CA ALA A 209 10.55 -21.53 14.82
C ALA A 209 9.83 -22.88 14.68
N PHE A 210 8.59 -22.80 14.19
CA PHE A 210 7.72 -23.94 13.91
C PHE A 210 7.06 -23.75 12.54
N PRO A 211 6.59 -24.83 11.90
CA PRO A 211 5.71 -24.71 10.73
C PRO A 211 4.46 -23.87 11.05
N ALA A 212 3.87 -23.25 10.04
CA ALA A 212 2.61 -22.50 10.22
C ALA A 212 1.47 -23.37 10.76
N HIS A 213 1.47 -24.64 10.38
CA HIS A 213 0.51 -25.66 10.85
C HIS A 213 1.28 -26.79 11.55
N PRO A 214 1.57 -26.66 12.85
CA PRO A 214 2.26 -27.69 13.60
C PRO A 214 1.34 -28.92 13.75
N THR A 215 1.87 -30.09 13.48
CA THR A 215 1.12 -31.37 13.59
C THR A 215 1.04 -31.89 15.02
N LYS A 216 1.80 -31.28 15.94
CA LYS A 216 1.82 -31.63 17.37
C LYS A 216 1.67 -30.35 18.19
N PRO A 217 1.04 -30.43 19.37
CA PRO A 217 1.02 -29.31 20.30
C PRO A 217 2.44 -28.84 20.64
N ILE A 218 2.62 -27.52 20.68
CA ILE A 218 3.87 -26.90 21.12
C ILE A 218 3.78 -26.67 22.63
N ILE A 219 4.75 -27.16 23.38
CA ILE A 219 4.78 -27.02 24.83
C ILE A 219 5.47 -25.69 25.17
N ALA A 220 4.72 -24.77 25.77
CA ALA A 220 5.25 -23.49 26.21
C ALA A 220 4.65 -23.11 27.58
N TRP A 221 5.40 -22.36 28.38
CA TRP A 221 4.92 -21.82 29.66
C TRP A 221 5.64 -20.53 30.02
N GLY A 222 5.01 -19.70 30.86
CA GLY A 222 5.50 -18.40 31.27
C GLY A 222 5.21 -17.30 30.25
N LEU A 223 6.05 -16.27 30.18
CA LEU A 223 5.88 -15.14 29.29
C LEU A 223 6.46 -15.46 27.90
N ILE A 224 5.57 -15.57 26.91
CA ILE A 224 5.90 -15.96 25.55
C ILE A 224 5.36 -14.90 24.57
N GLY A 225 6.25 -14.33 23.75
CA GLY A 225 5.83 -13.59 22.55
C GLY A 225 5.61 -14.53 21.37
N ALA A 226 4.64 -14.24 20.54
CA ALA A 226 4.38 -14.97 19.30
C ALA A 226 4.60 -14.07 18.07
N GLY A 227 5.13 -14.64 17.01
CA GLY A 227 5.28 -13.97 15.70
C GLY A 227 4.89 -14.93 14.58
N ILE A 228 4.35 -14.39 13.52
CA ILE A 228 3.98 -15.12 12.31
C ILE A 228 4.77 -14.56 11.13
N ARG A 229 5.21 -15.44 10.24
CA ARG A 229 5.69 -15.07 8.91
C ARG A 229 4.61 -15.44 7.91
N ALA A 230 3.91 -14.42 7.42
CA ALA A 230 2.84 -14.55 6.46
C ALA A 230 3.01 -13.51 5.35
N TYR A 231 2.58 -13.88 4.15
CA TYR A 231 2.57 -13.00 2.99
C TYR A 231 1.28 -13.19 2.22
N ASP A 232 0.84 -12.12 1.60
CA ASP A 232 -0.20 -12.15 0.59
C ASP A 232 0.41 -12.24 -0.81
N TYR A 233 -0.39 -12.66 -1.77
CA TYR A 233 0.00 -12.90 -3.16
C TYR A 233 -1.12 -12.41 -4.07
N MET A 234 -0.80 -12.16 -5.33
CA MET A 234 -1.77 -11.74 -6.33
C MET A 234 -1.67 -12.63 -7.56
N ASP A 235 -2.81 -12.93 -8.19
CA ASP A 235 -2.89 -13.75 -9.40
C ASP A 235 -1.99 -13.18 -10.51
N GLY A 236 -1.15 -14.06 -11.10
CA GLY A 236 -0.26 -13.70 -12.20
C GLY A 236 0.95 -12.81 -11.84
N VAL A 237 1.19 -12.57 -10.54
CA VAL A 237 2.30 -11.76 -10.04
C VAL A 237 3.16 -12.57 -9.06
N GLN A 238 4.47 -12.38 -9.11
CA GLN A 238 5.40 -13.12 -8.23
C GLN A 238 5.76 -12.32 -6.95
N ASN A 239 5.19 -11.14 -6.75
CA ASN A 239 5.45 -10.33 -5.57
C ASN A 239 4.84 -10.98 -4.33
N LYS A 240 5.50 -10.74 -3.19
CA LYS A 240 4.96 -10.98 -1.86
C LYS A 240 4.50 -9.64 -1.31
N TYR A 241 3.31 -9.62 -0.73
CA TYR A 241 2.73 -8.43 -0.12
C TYR A 241 2.59 -8.60 1.39
N GLY A 242 2.44 -7.50 2.11
CA GLY A 242 1.99 -7.52 3.49
C GLY A 242 0.58 -8.09 3.59
N VAL A 243 0.31 -8.87 4.65
CA VAL A 243 -1.06 -9.30 4.95
C VAL A 243 -1.84 -8.14 5.56
N LYS A 244 -3.14 -8.06 5.27
CA LYS A 244 -3.99 -6.97 5.76
C LYS A 244 -4.15 -6.98 7.28
N ALA A 245 -4.28 -8.15 7.88
CA ALA A 245 -4.45 -8.30 9.32
C ALA A 245 -3.81 -9.60 9.83
N VAL A 246 -3.32 -9.54 11.06
CA VAL A 246 -2.85 -10.69 11.84
C VAL A 246 -3.63 -10.68 13.15
N ILE A 247 -4.40 -11.73 13.40
CA ILE A 247 -5.21 -11.85 14.61
C ILE A 247 -4.59 -12.94 15.48
N LEU A 248 -4.41 -12.64 16.77
CA LEU A 248 -4.03 -13.61 17.78
C LEU A 248 -5.21 -13.85 18.70
N GLU A 249 -5.66 -15.10 18.74
CA GLU A 249 -6.68 -15.57 19.68
C GLU A 249 -6.05 -16.49 20.73
N VAL A 250 -6.46 -16.32 21.97
CA VAL A 250 -6.09 -17.19 23.09
C VAL A 250 -7.36 -17.66 23.75
N ASP A 251 -7.55 -19.00 23.83
CA ASP A 251 -8.75 -19.65 24.38
C ASP A 251 -10.06 -19.16 23.73
N GLY A 252 -10.02 -18.76 22.46
CA GLY A 252 -11.16 -18.25 21.68
C GLY A 252 -11.45 -16.76 21.84
N GLU A 253 -10.61 -16.03 22.55
CA GLU A 253 -10.69 -14.58 22.70
C GLU A 253 -9.60 -13.88 21.87
N GLU A 254 -10.01 -12.86 21.12
CA GLU A 254 -9.05 -12.01 20.39
C GLU A 254 -8.25 -11.15 21.37
N VAL A 255 -6.94 -11.36 21.43
CA VAL A 255 -6.02 -10.61 22.32
C VAL A 255 -5.13 -9.62 21.57
N PHE A 256 -5.06 -9.74 20.24
CA PHE A 256 -4.29 -8.84 19.38
C PHE A 256 -4.84 -8.88 17.95
N ARG A 257 -4.85 -7.71 17.31
CA ARG A 257 -5.16 -7.53 15.89
C ARG A 257 -4.18 -6.57 15.24
#